data_32c3de76b94e98eeb0f1882f2703f6b7
#
_entry.id   32c3de76b94e98eeb0f1882f2703f6b7
#
_cell.length_a   1.000
_cell.length_b   1.000
_cell.length_c   1.000
_cell.angle_alpha   90.00
_cell.angle_beta   90.00
_cell.angle_gamma   90.00
#
_symmetry.space_group_name_H-M   'P 1'
#
loop_
_entity.id
_entity.type
_entity.pdbx_description
1 polymer ?
#
loop_
_entity_poly.entity_id
_entity_poly.type
_entity_poly.pdbx_seq_one_letter_code
_entity_poly.pdbx_strand_id
1 'polypeptide(L)'
;MSALLTCLPDPPFSAARGRGTLFRGAAGQEDRISHLPKALLSNIISRLPAKDAARTTTLSTRWRRLWASTPLVLDDADLVVFPQRGGPPRIDWAAVFAAVDRILTSHPGPFRCVHLTVCHMAPHGGALARWLRLLAAKRVEDLVFVSRPFPVHVRLPADVLRISSLRRLYLGFWHLPDLLPGLPRGPEVFPHLQEIGLCHNATRSALSAEVIEHLLQCSPVLEKLAIILNYDGPTHVSVRSRSLRCVVLWMSLARELAIVATPRLERLILWQTIPGYPCEFFLTKLKIRNAPDLRVLGYLDPSIHVLEIGNTVIQAGTRMTPANMVPSVKILAVKVRFGIRKEAKILPTFLRCFPGVETLHIMSDEADEPSGKCNLKFWQEVAPIDCLEARVKKVVFSQFRGKRMELAFLRFVLERAQILEKLVVVLANGDTATEDDETCTKLKALATAKRASQSPPTVVIVAREGDSAWCFHRASDLSASDPFDG
;
A
#
# COMPACT_ATOMS: atom_id res chain seq x y z
N MET A 1 10.24 10.33 -4.70
CA MET A 1 9.82 9.95 -6.06
C MET A 1 9.90 8.45 -6.29
N SER A 2 11.04 7.81 -6.06
CA SER A 2 11.15 6.33 -6.18
C SER A 2 10.08 5.61 -5.36
N ALA A 3 9.89 6.00 -4.09
CA ALA A 3 8.89 5.42 -3.20
C ALA A 3 7.44 5.55 -3.69
N LEU A 4 7.10 6.58 -4.47
CA LEU A 4 5.79 6.67 -5.10
C LEU A 4 5.62 5.60 -6.17
N LEU A 5 6.60 5.47 -7.06
CA LEU A 5 6.50 4.54 -8.18
C LEU A 5 6.34 3.09 -7.71
N THR A 6 6.90 2.75 -6.54
CA THR A 6 6.71 1.42 -5.92
C THR A 6 5.31 1.21 -5.32
N CYS A 7 4.52 2.26 -5.15
CA CYS A 7 3.14 2.19 -4.64
C CYS A 7 2.08 2.25 -5.75
N LEU A 8 2.46 2.62 -6.97
CA LEU A 8 1.51 2.66 -8.09
C LEU A 8 1.25 1.24 -8.61
N PRO A 9 0.01 0.94 -9.02
CA PRO A 9 -0.27 -0.35 -9.63
C PRO A 9 0.55 -0.53 -10.89
N ASP A 10 1.10 -1.72 -11.07
CA ASP A 10 1.76 -2.09 -12.33
C ASP A 10 0.75 -2.05 -13.48
N PRO A 11 1.15 -1.54 -14.67
CA PRO A 11 0.33 -1.71 -15.85
C PRO A 11 0.14 -3.21 -16.13
N PRO A 12 -1.03 -3.63 -16.61
CA PRO A 12 -1.35 -5.04 -16.79
C PRO A 12 -0.36 -5.76 -17.73
N PHE A 13 0.34 -5.00 -18.57
CA PHE A 13 1.40 -5.48 -19.43
C PHE A 13 2.41 -4.35 -19.63
N SER A 14 3.65 -4.55 -19.20
CA SER A 14 4.75 -3.61 -19.38
C SER A 14 5.76 -4.16 -20.39
N ALA A 15 6.14 -3.37 -21.38
CA ALA A 15 7.19 -3.69 -22.34
C ALA A 15 8.58 -3.81 -21.67
N ALA A 16 8.78 -3.19 -20.50
CA ALA A 16 10.05 -3.20 -19.79
C ALA A 16 10.45 -4.60 -19.28
N ARG A 17 9.50 -5.54 -19.13
CA ARG A 17 9.77 -6.92 -18.67
C ARG A 17 10.05 -7.93 -19.78
N GLY A 18 9.90 -7.55 -21.06
CA GLY A 18 10.11 -8.42 -22.20
C GLY A 18 11.05 -7.79 -23.23
N ARG A 19 12.37 -7.86 -23.03
CA ARG A 19 13.29 -7.81 -24.16
C ARG A 19 13.11 -9.11 -24.96
N GLY A 20 12.02 -9.16 -25.74
CA GLY A 20 11.84 -10.20 -26.74
C GLY A 20 13.00 -10.10 -27.74
N THR A 21 13.82 -11.13 -27.80
CA THR A 21 14.72 -11.34 -28.90
C THR A 21 13.91 -11.32 -30.19
N LEU A 22 14.20 -10.37 -31.06
CA LEU A 22 13.66 -10.36 -32.43
C LEU A 22 14.10 -11.66 -33.13
N PHE A 23 13.19 -12.63 -33.13
CA PHE A 23 13.35 -13.76 -34.03
C PHE A 23 13.29 -13.23 -35.48
N ARG A 24 14.41 -13.19 -36.15
CA ARG A 24 14.43 -13.07 -37.61
C ARG A 24 13.75 -14.33 -38.14
N GLY A 25 12.48 -14.20 -38.52
CA GLY A 25 11.75 -15.28 -39.17
C GLY A 25 12.48 -15.70 -40.46
N ALA A 26 12.73 -16.99 -40.59
CA ALA A 26 13.16 -17.56 -41.83
C ALA A 26 12.09 -17.31 -42.90
N ALA A 27 12.47 -16.83 -44.04
CA ALA A 27 11.59 -16.66 -45.19
C ALA A 27 10.89 -18.01 -45.52
N GLY A 28 9.55 -18.06 -45.43
CA GLY A 28 8.77 -19.25 -45.77
C GLY A 28 7.83 -19.78 -44.71
N GLN A 29 7.71 -19.17 -43.49
CA GLN A 29 6.71 -19.57 -42.49
C GLN A 29 5.32 -19.01 -42.84
N GLU A 30 4.32 -19.91 -42.94
CA GLU A 30 2.90 -19.54 -43.07
C GLU A 30 2.50 -18.57 -41.95
N ASP A 31 1.76 -17.52 -42.32
CA ASP A 31 1.22 -16.53 -41.36
C ASP A 31 0.08 -17.16 -40.51
N ARG A 32 0.48 -18.00 -39.59
CA ARG A 32 -0.43 -18.71 -38.66
C ARG A 32 -1.20 -17.77 -37.74
N ILE A 33 -0.64 -16.58 -37.45
CA ILE A 33 -1.25 -15.60 -36.56
C ILE A 33 -2.47 -14.95 -37.22
N SER A 34 -2.40 -14.61 -38.51
CA SER A 34 -3.52 -14.00 -39.22
C SER A 34 -4.73 -14.93 -39.37
N HIS A 35 -4.57 -16.23 -39.19
CA HIS A 35 -5.65 -17.21 -39.21
C HIS A 35 -6.39 -17.35 -37.89
N LEU A 36 -5.90 -16.75 -36.78
CA LEU A 36 -6.55 -16.81 -35.48
C LEU A 36 -7.93 -16.14 -35.48
N PRO A 37 -8.88 -16.63 -34.67
CA PRO A 37 -10.18 -15.99 -34.46
C PRO A 37 -10.04 -14.53 -34.00
N LYS A 38 -11.03 -13.70 -34.37
CA LYS A 38 -11.05 -12.27 -34.04
C LYS A 38 -10.84 -12.02 -32.55
N ALA A 39 -11.46 -12.81 -31.69
CA ALA A 39 -11.35 -12.68 -30.23
C ALA A 39 -9.92 -12.88 -29.72
N LEU A 40 -9.18 -13.85 -30.27
CA LEU A 40 -7.79 -14.09 -29.89
C LEU A 40 -6.87 -12.96 -30.37
N LEU A 41 -7.07 -12.48 -31.60
CA LEU A 41 -6.30 -11.35 -32.11
C LEU A 41 -6.56 -10.07 -31.30
N SER A 42 -7.81 -9.76 -30.94
CA SER A 42 -8.13 -8.64 -30.06
C SER A 42 -7.49 -8.82 -28.69
N ASN A 43 -7.47 -10.04 -28.14
CA ASN A 43 -6.80 -10.32 -26.88
C ASN A 43 -5.28 -10.07 -26.97
N ILE A 44 -4.64 -10.47 -28.08
CA ILE A 44 -3.23 -10.18 -28.32
C ILE A 44 -2.99 -8.67 -28.40
N ILE A 45 -3.76 -7.93 -29.20
CA ILE A 45 -3.61 -6.47 -29.34
C ILE A 45 -3.81 -5.76 -27.99
N SER A 46 -4.78 -6.19 -27.19
CA SER A 46 -5.08 -5.58 -25.88
C SER A 46 -3.97 -5.75 -24.85
N ARG A 47 -3.02 -6.64 -25.13
CA ARG A 47 -1.83 -6.91 -24.27
C ARG A 47 -0.58 -6.19 -24.75
N LEU A 48 -0.60 -5.61 -25.93
CA LEU A 48 0.53 -4.86 -26.45
C LEU A 48 0.55 -3.43 -25.91
N PRO A 49 1.76 -2.87 -25.68
CA PRO A 49 1.90 -1.43 -25.49
C PRO A 49 1.26 -0.67 -26.65
N ALA A 50 0.67 0.50 -26.38
CA ALA A 50 -0.08 1.26 -27.39
C ALA A 50 0.69 1.49 -28.69
N LYS A 51 2.01 1.72 -28.62
CA LYS A 51 2.90 1.88 -29.77
C LYS A 51 2.97 0.61 -30.62
N ASP A 52 3.12 -0.55 -30.01
CA ASP A 52 3.23 -1.83 -30.71
C ASP A 52 1.87 -2.31 -31.21
N ALA A 53 0.80 -2.07 -30.44
CA ALA A 53 -0.56 -2.27 -30.91
C ALA A 53 -0.85 -1.44 -32.18
N ALA A 54 -0.44 -0.17 -32.21
CA ALA A 54 -0.56 0.66 -33.43
C ALA A 54 0.25 0.11 -34.61
N ARG A 55 1.42 -0.45 -34.39
CA ARG A 55 2.24 -1.08 -35.45
C ARG A 55 1.54 -2.26 -36.13
N THR A 56 0.66 -2.98 -35.39
CA THR A 56 -0.09 -4.09 -36.00
C THR A 56 -1.01 -3.63 -37.14
N THR A 57 -1.37 -2.36 -37.18
CA THR A 57 -2.25 -1.79 -38.22
C THR A 57 -1.62 -1.85 -39.63
N THR A 58 -0.29 -1.98 -39.72
CA THR A 58 0.44 -2.12 -41.00
C THR A 58 0.38 -3.53 -41.58
N LEU A 59 0.01 -4.54 -40.76
CA LEU A 59 0.00 -5.94 -41.19
C LEU A 59 -1.12 -6.22 -42.19
N SER A 60 -2.35 -5.73 -41.93
CA SER A 60 -3.47 -5.85 -42.88
C SER A 60 -4.64 -4.96 -42.50
N THR A 61 -5.64 -4.83 -43.39
CA THR A 61 -6.92 -4.14 -43.11
C THR A 61 -7.70 -4.79 -41.97
N ARG A 62 -7.59 -6.10 -41.78
CA ARG A 62 -8.17 -6.83 -40.68
C ARG A 62 -7.58 -6.37 -39.35
N TRP A 63 -6.27 -6.27 -39.23
CA TRP A 63 -5.57 -5.80 -38.03
C TRP A 63 -5.90 -4.34 -37.70
N ARG A 64 -6.06 -3.49 -38.71
CA ARG A 64 -6.46 -2.09 -38.56
C ARG A 64 -7.84 -1.96 -37.92
N ARG A 65 -8.81 -2.79 -38.36
CA ARG A 65 -10.16 -2.81 -37.78
C ARG A 65 -10.16 -3.34 -36.35
N LEU A 66 -9.36 -4.37 -36.08
CA LEU A 66 -9.20 -4.92 -34.73
C LEU A 66 -8.61 -3.90 -33.79
N TRP A 67 -7.51 -3.26 -34.17
CA TRP A 67 -6.88 -2.20 -33.38
C TRP A 67 -7.87 -1.08 -33.05
N ALA A 68 -8.64 -0.62 -34.01
CA ALA A 68 -9.61 0.44 -33.85
C ALA A 68 -10.74 0.12 -32.85
N SER A 69 -11.01 -1.14 -32.56
CA SER A 69 -12.07 -1.58 -31.64
C SER A 69 -11.58 -2.23 -30.37
N THR A 70 -10.28 -2.50 -30.25
CA THR A 70 -9.70 -3.19 -29.08
C THR A 70 -9.35 -2.20 -27.98
N PRO A 71 -9.72 -2.46 -26.71
CA PRO A 71 -9.29 -1.65 -25.57
C PRO A 71 -7.76 -1.69 -25.43
N LEU A 72 -7.11 -0.53 -25.50
CA LEU A 72 -5.64 -0.43 -25.40
C LEU A 72 -5.17 -0.16 -23.98
N VAL A 73 -3.89 -0.46 -23.77
CA VAL A 73 -3.11 -0.06 -22.59
C VAL A 73 -2.12 1.02 -23.03
N LEU A 74 -2.18 2.17 -22.38
CA LEU A 74 -1.23 3.27 -22.59
C LEU A 74 -0.42 3.46 -21.32
N ASP A 75 0.89 3.23 -21.44
CA ASP A 75 1.87 3.60 -20.41
C ASP A 75 2.85 4.60 -21.05
N ASP A 76 2.95 5.80 -20.47
CA ASP A 76 3.82 6.85 -20.99
C ASP A 76 5.32 6.53 -20.79
N ALA A 77 5.66 5.61 -19.89
CA ALA A 77 7.01 5.11 -19.73
C ALA A 77 7.52 4.37 -20.98
N ASP A 78 6.62 3.70 -21.73
CA ASP A 78 6.96 3.02 -22.98
C ASP A 78 7.27 4.00 -24.14
N LEU A 79 6.93 5.27 -23.95
CA LEU A 79 7.16 6.32 -24.97
C LEU A 79 8.51 7.02 -24.80
N VAL A 80 9.20 6.78 -23.69
CA VAL A 80 10.52 7.34 -23.43
C VAL A 80 11.55 6.72 -24.36
N VAL A 81 12.21 7.56 -25.15
CA VAL A 81 13.31 7.14 -26.04
C VAL A 81 14.63 7.55 -25.38
N PHE A 82 15.46 6.57 -25.07
CA PHE A 82 16.81 6.82 -24.58
C PHE A 82 17.76 6.98 -25.78
N PRO A 83 18.54 8.08 -25.87
CA PRO A 83 19.51 8.26 -26.94
C PRO A 83 20.59 7.16 -26.87
N GLN A 84 20.88 6.55 -28.02
CA GLN A 84 21.79 5.40 -28.11
C GLN A 84 23.29 5.74 -28.04
N ARG A 85 23.71 6.99 -27.86
CA ARG A 85 25.13 7.40 -27.90
C ARG A 85 25.48 8.38 -26.77
N GLY A 86 26.33 7.94 -25.87
CA GLY A 86 27.43 8.66 -25.19
C GLY A 86 27.16 9.88 -24.33
N GLY A 87 25.92 10.30 -24.08
CA GLY A 87 25.61 11.42 -23.18
C GLY A 87 24.65 11.02 -22.05
N PRO A 88 24.52 11.82 -20.98
CA PRO A 88 23.50 11.56 -19.98
C PRO A 88 22.12 11.51 -20.65
N PRO A 89 21.25 10.55 -20.31
CA PRO A 89 19.97 10.39 -20.97
C PRO A 89 19.11 11.63 -20.73
N ARG A 90 19.00 12.50 -21.73
CA ARG A 90 18.03 13.59 -21.72
C ARG A 90 16.72 13.09 -22.29
N ILE A 91 15.72 12.99 -21.43
CA ILE A 91 14.36 12.66 -21.86
C ILE A 91 13.75 13.92 -22.49
N ASP A 92 13.29 13.77 -23.72
CA ASP A 92 12.50 14.82 -24.38
C ASP A 92 11.03 14.77 -23.88
N TRP A 93 10.76 15.51 -22.84
CA TRP A 93 9.44 15.56 -22.21
C TRP A 93 8.35 16.11 -23.14
N ALA A 94 8.71 17.02 -24.07
CA ALA A 94 7.79 17.57 -25.05
C ALA A 94 7.38 16.50 -26.07
N ALA A 95 8.33 15.68 -26.50
CA ALA A 95 8.06 14.55 -27.38
C ALA A 95 7.17 13.50 -26.73
N VAL A 96 7.40 13.19 -25.44
CA VAL A 96 6.53 12.27 -24.68
C VAL A 96 5.12 12.82 -24.59
N PHE A 97 4.95 14.10 -24.22
CA PHE A 97 3.65 14.75 -24.17
C PHE A 97 2.93 14.73 -25.54
N ALA A 98 3.62 15.10 -26.62
CA ALA A 98 3.06 15.07 -27.96
C ALA A 98 2.67 13.65 -28.42
N ALA A 99 3.42 12.63 -28.00
CA ALA A 99 3.10 11.24 -28.29
C ALA A 99 1.84 10.80 -27.55
N VAL A 100 1.71 11.10 -26.26
CA VAL A 100 0.50 10.84 -25.47
C VAL A 100 -0.71 11.53 -26.10
N ASP A 101 -0.60 12.83 -26.41
CA ASP A 101 -1.70 13.60 -27.01
C ASP A 101 -2.16 12.97 -28.33
N ARG A 102 -1.21 12.59 -29.18
CA ARG A 102 -1.50 11.92 -30.46
C ARG A 102 -2.19 10.58 -30.26
N ILE A 103 -1.72 9.74 -29.32
CA ILE A 103 -2.33 8.43 -29.05
C ILE A 103 -3.76 8.61 -28.53
N LEU A 104 -3.97 9.48 -27.57
CA LEU A 104 -5.30 9.73 -26.99
C LEU A 104 -6.29 10.29 -28.04
N THR A 105 -5.81 11.11 -28.97
CA THR A 105 -6.66 11.70 -30.01
C THR A 105 -6.88 10.77 -31.20
N SER A 106 -5.86 10.02 -31.65
CA SER A 106 -5.93 9.24 -32.88
C SER A 106 -6.57 7.85 -32.72
N HIS A 107 -6.43 7.20 -31.54
CA HIS A 107 -7.05 5.90 -31.34
C HIS A 107 -8.58 6.06 -31.19
N PRO A 108 -9.39 5.49 -32.08
CA PRO A 108 -10.86 5.65 -32.04
C PRO A 108 -11.53 4.78 -30.98
N GLY A 109 -10.88 3.68 -30.55
CA GLY A 109 -11.42 2.70 -29.63
C GLY A 109 -11.27 3.09 -28.14
N PRO A 110 -11.73 2.20 -27.25
CA PRO A 110 -11.61 2.41 -25.82
C PRO A 110 -10.17 2.27 -25.32
N PHE A 111 -9.89 2.81 -24.13
CA PHE A 111 -8.71 2.47 -23.33
C PHE A 111 -9.14 1.67 -22.11
N ARG A 112 -8.48 0.54 -21.85
CA ARG A 112 -8.68 -0.18 -20.61
C ARG A 112 -7.87 0.42 -19.47
N CYS A 113 -6.60 0.74 -19.75
CA CYS A 113 -5.67 1.22 -18.76
C CYS A 113 -4.84 2.38 -19.33
N VAL A 114 -4.68 3.45 -18.54
CA VAL A 114 -3.85 4.60 -18.91
C VAL A 114 -3.00 4.97 -17.71
N HIS A 115 -1.68 4.83 -17.85
CA HIS A 115 -0.68 5.22 -16.88
C HIS A 115 0.11 6.42 -17.43
N LEU A 116 -0.02 7.57 -16.79
CA LEU A 116 0.71 8.79 -17.08
C LEU A 116 1.52 9.16 -15.84
N THR A 117 2.75 8.66 -15.78
CA THR A 117 3.65 8.75 -14.61
C THR A 117 4.94 9.50 -14.92
N VAL A 118 5.25 9.70 -16.19
CA VAL A 118 6.50 10.29 -16.68
C VAL A 118 6.27 11.64 -17.34
N CYS A 119 5.13 11.81 -18.00
CA CYS A 119 4.78 12.98 -18.80
C CYS A 119 4.79 14.29 -17.99
N HIS A 120 5.45 15.34 -18.51
CA HIS A 120 5.44 16.66 -17.90
C HIS A 120 4.13 17.40 -18.24
N MET A 121 3.32 17.67 -17.23
CA MET A 121 1.97 18.19 -17.39
C MET A 121 1.82 19.68 -17.08
N ALA A 122 2.76 20.24 -16.31
CA ALA A 122 2.69 21.62 -15.81
C ALA A 122 2.47 22.70 -16.91
N PRO A 123 3.13 22.63 -18.10
CA PRO A 123 2.94 23.64 -19.14
C PRO A 123 1.63 23.51 -19.92
N HIS A 124 0.83 22.47 -19.67
CA HIS A 124 -0.21 22.00 -20.60
C HIS A 124 -1.63 21.93 -19.99
N GLY A 125 -1.96 22.79 -19.03
CA GLY A 125 -3.22 22.72 -18.28
C GLY A 125 -4.48 22.58 -19.14
N GLY A 126 -4.59 23.28 -20.27
CA GLY A 126 -5.75 23.18 -21.18
C GLY A 126 -5.86 21.82 -21.88
N ALA A 127 -4.73 21.16 -22.17
CA ALA A 127 -4.71 19.84 -22.78
C ALA A 127 -5.16 18.77 -21.79
N LEU A 128 -4.86 18.91 -20.49
CA LEU A 128 -5.23 17.94 -19.46
C LEU A 128 -6.75 17.76 -19.35
N ALA A 129 -7.49 18.85 -19.34
CA ALA A 129 -8.96 18.80 -19.31
C ALA A 129 -9.51 18.09 -20.57
N ARG A 130 -8.90 18.33 -21.75
CA ARG A 130 -9.24 17.62 -22.99
C ARG A 130 -8.95 16.12 -22.88
N TRP A 131 -7.77 15.75 -22.35
CA TRP A 131 -7.42 14.34 -22.16
C TRP A 131 -8.41 13.61 -21.26
N LEU A 132 -8.77 14.21 -20.12
CA LEU A 132 -9.75 13.59 -19.20
C LEU A 132 -11.12 13.41 -19.87
N ARG A 133 -11.57 14.39 -20.68
CA ARG A 133 -12.82 14.24 -21.48
C ARG A 133 -12.71 13.13 -22.53
N LEU A 134 -11.57 13.00 -23.20
CA LEU A 134 -11.32 11.89 -24.14
C LEU A 134 -11.31 10.54 -23.40
N LEU A 135 -10.67 10.45 -22.23
CA LEU A 135 -10.65 9.24 -21.42
C LEU A 135 -12.05 8.85 -20.93
N ALA A 136 -12.88 9.83 -20.57
CA ALA A 136 -14.29 9.58 -20.24
C ALA A 136 -15.06 9.01 -21.44
N ALA A 137 -14.94 9.66 -22.61
CA ALA A 137 -15.59 9.19 -23.83
C ALA A 137 -15.13 7.80 -24.26
N LYS A 138 -13.87 7.46 -24.02
CA LYS A 138 -13.24 6.17 -24.35
C LYS A 138 -13.34 5.13 -23.23
N ARG A 139 -14.11 5.41 -22.18
CA ARG A 139 -14.45 4.48 -21.10
C ARG A 139 -13.25 3.83 -20.43
N VAL A 140 -12.25 4.63 -20.05
CA VAL A 140 -11.07 4.11 -19.34
C VAL A 140 -11.51 3.49 -18.00
N GLU A 141 -10.95 2.31 -17.69
CA GLU A 141 -11.27 1.58 -16.45
C GLU A 141 -10.20 1.83 -15.37
N ASP A 142 -8.94 1.88 -15.76
CA ASP A 142 -7.80 2.06 -14.87
C ASP A 142 -7.03 3.32 -15.26
N LEU A 143 -6.95 4.28 -14.34
CA LEU A 143 -6.22 5.53 -14.55
C LEU A 143 -5.20 5.76 -13.44
N VAL A 144 -3.93 5.80 -13.81
CA VAL A 144 -2.83 6.31 -12.97
C VAL A 144 -2.37 7.63 -13.55
N PHE A 145 -2.53 8.70 -12.79
CA PHE A 145 -2.32 10.06 -13.27
C PHE A 145 -1.46 10.84 -12.28
N VAL A 146 -0.16 11.00 -12.61
CA VAL A 146 0.84 11.61 -11.75
C VAL A 146 1.31 12.92 -12.36
N SER A 147 1.16 14.02 -11.62
CA SER A 147 1.61 15.34 -12.05
C SER A 147 3.14 15.44 -12.05
N ARG A 148 3.72 15.87 -13.18
CA ARG A 148 5.15 16.13 -13.37
C ARG A 148 5.38 17.49 -14.02
N PRO A 149 6.55 18.13 -13.81
CA PRO A 149 7.61 17.78 -12.85
C PRO A 149 7.22 18.11 -11.41
N PHE A 150 7.72 17.33 -10.46
CA PHE A 150 7.58 17.65 -9.04
C PHE A 150 8.71 18.63 -8.61
N PRO A 151 8.48 19.65 -7.76
CA PRO A 151 7.28 19.94 -6.97
C PRO A 151 6.33 21.00 -7.59
N VAL A 152 6.11 21.00 -8.87
CA VAL A 152 5.23 21.99 -9.52
C VAL A 152 3.76 21.67 -9.20
N HIS A 153 3.06 22.68 -8.66
CA HIS A 153 1.65 22.55 -8.28
C HIS A 153 0.74 22.73 -9.50
N VAL A 154 0.23 21.65 -10.02
CA VAL A 154 -0.77 21.65 -11.10
C VAL A 154 -2.13 21.28 -10.51
N ARG A 155 -3.15 22.09 -10.82
CA ARG A 155 -4.53 21.78 -10.43
C ARG A 155 -5.05 20.63 -11.25
N LEU A 156 -5.65 19.64 -10.58
CA LEU A 156 -6.37 18.55 -11.26
C LEU A 156 -7.64 19.10 -11.87
N PRO A 157 -7.86 18.94 -13.19
CA PRO A 157 -9.13 19.37 -13.80
C PRO A 157 -10.30 18.55 -13.25
N ALA A 158 -11.41 19.21 -12.96
CA ALA A 158 -12.64 18.57 -12.46
C ALA A 158 -13.26 17.55 -13.44
N ASP A 159 -12.80 17.56 -14.69
CA ASP A 159 -13.21 16.59 -15.72
C ASP A 159 -12.89 15.13 -15.34
N VAL A 160 -11.98 14.89 -14.38
CA VAL A 160 -11.74 13.55 -13.82
C VAL A 160 -13.02 12.95 -13.21
N LEU A 161 -13.87 13.76 -12.60
CA LEU A 161 -15.14 13.34 -12.01
C LEU A 161 -16.19 12.90 -13.05
N ARG A 162 -15.92 13.07 -14.35
CA ARG A 162 -16.81 12.64 -15.45
C ARG A 162 -16.50 11.24 -15.95
N ILE A 163 -15.43 10.59 -15.43
CA ILE A 163 -15.01 9.28 -15.91
C ILE A 163 -15.70 8.19 -15.09
N SER A 164 -16.99 7.98 -15.34
CA SER A 164 -17.83 7.04 -14.59
C SER A 164 -17.46 5.56 -14.79
N SER A 165 -16.66 5.25 -15.82
CA SER A 165 -16.19 3.88 -16.10
C SER A 165 -15.02 3.41 -15.24
N LEU A 166 -14.43 4.28 -14.42
CA LEU A 166 -13.26 3.94 -13.60
C LEU A 166 -13.56 2.82 -12.61
N ARG A 167 -12.63 1.87 -12.56
CA ARG A 167 -12.51 0.82 -11.54
C ARG A 167 -11.34 1.08 -10.59
N ARG A 168 -10.24 1.64 -11.13
CA ARG A 168 -9.08 2.05 -10.35
C ARG A 168 -8.66 3.47 -10.72
N LEU A 169 -8.38 4.29 -9.70
CA LEU A 169 -7.93 5.67 -9.86
C LEU A 169 -6.77 5.94 -8.90
N TYR A 170 -5.59 6.24 -9.46
CA TYR A 170 -4.43 6.69 -8.68
C TYR A 170 -4.06 8.11 -9.12
N LEU A 171 -4.11 9.03 -8.18
CA LEU A 171 -3.77 10.45 -8.38
C LEU A 171 -2.50 10.79 -7.61
N GLY A 172 -1.47 11.25 -8.32
CA GLY A 172 -0.18 11.60 -7.73
C GLY A 172 0.19 13.07 -7.90
N PHE A 173 0.52 13.77 -6.81
CA PHE A 173 1.05 15.15 -6.78
C PHE A 173 0.16 16.21 -7.46
N TRP A 174 -1.12 15.99 -7.46
CA TRP A 174 -2.09 16.97 -7.92
C TRP A 174 -2.52 17.91 -6.79
N HIS A 175 -2.71 19.17 -7.14
CA HIS A 175 -3.54 20.03 -6.33
C HIS A 175 -5.00 19.70 -6.63
N LEU A 176 -5.64 19.00 -5.69
CA LEU A 176 -7.02 18.58 -5.87
C LEU A 176 -7.94 19.80 -5.93
N PRO A 177 -9.01 19.77 -6.73
CA PRO A 177 -9.93 20.89 -6.81
C PRO A 177 -10.55 21.16 -5.44
N ASP A 178 -10.59 22.42 -5.05
CA ASP A 178 -11.40 22.83 -3.91
C ASP A 178 -12.84 22.36 -4.15
N LEU A 179 -13.53 21.92 -3.11
CA LEU A 179 -14.92 21.48 -3.22
C LEU A 179 -15.82 22.70 -3.49
N LEU A 180 -15.78 23.16 -4.73
CA LEU A 180 -16.63 24.26 -5.18
C LEU A 180 -18.10 23.84 -5.22
N PRO A 181 -19.02 24.74 -4.91
CA PRO A 181 -20.43 24.53 -5.21
C PRO A 181 -20.60 24.21 -6.70
N GLY A 182 -21.15 23.04 -7.02
CA GLY A 182 -21.37 22.59 -8.41
C GLY A 182 -20.52 21.42 -8.88
N LEU A 183 -19.60 20.89 -8.06
CA LEU A 183 -18.99 19.60 -8.40
C LEU A 183 -20.02 18.47 -8.36
N PRO A 184 -19.95 17.51 -9.30
CA PRO A 184 -20.83 16.33 -9.28
C PRO A 184 -20.71 15.60 -7.94
N ARG A 185 -21.84 15.22 -7.37
CA ARG A 185 -21.93 14.48 -6.10
C ARG A 185 -22.87 13.31 -6.26
N GLY A 186 -22.62 12.26 -5.50
CA GLY A 186 -23.48 11.10 -5.48
C GLY A 186 -22.88 9.87 -6.17
N PRO A 187 -23.54 8.74 -6.04
CA PRO A 187 -23.02 7.42 -6.44
C PRO A 187 -22.86 7.25 -7.96
N GLU A 188 -23.44 8.12 -8.76
CA GLU A 188 -23.32 8.10 -10.23
C GLU A 188 -21.99 8.67 -10.75
N VAL A 189 -21.20 9.35 -9.91
CA VAL A 189 -19.91 9.92 -10.32
C VAL A 189 -18.91 8.79 -10.60
N PHE A 190 -18.77 7.88 -9.64
CA PHE A 190 -17.87 6.73 -9.76
C PHE A 190 -18.59 5.41 -9.39
N PRO A 191 -19.59 4.99 -10.18
CA PRO A 191 -20.44 3.85 -9.83
C PRO A 191 -19.70 2.51 -9.81
N HIS A 192 -18.52 2.42 -10.44
CA HIS A 192 -17.73 1.19 -10.59
C HIS A 192 -16.37 1.24 -9.88
N LEU A 193 -16.03 2.34 -9.21
CA LEU A 193 -14.73 2.55 -8.65
C LEU A 193 -14.49 1.68 -7.42
N GLN A 194 -13.53 0.76 -7.51
CA GLN A 194 -13.18 -0.22 -6.49
C GLN A 194 -11.93 0.17 -5.72
N GLU A 195 -11.02 0.94 -6.34
CA GLU A 195 -9.74 1.26 -5.74
C GLU A 195 -9.35 2.72 -6.01
N ILE A 196 -9.03 3.45 -4.94
CA ILE A 196 -8.48 4.82 -5.00
C ILE A 196 -7.13 4.86 -4.28
N GLY A 197 -6.12 5.41 -4.96
CA GLY A 197 -4.84 5.80 -4.38
C GLY A 197 -4.61 7.32 -4.51
N LEU A 198 -4.46 7.99 -3.38
CA LEU A 198 -4.20 9.43 -3.32
C LEU A 198 -2.77 9.66 -2.83
N CYS A 199 -1.93 10.13 -3.73
CA CYS A 199 -0.54 10.42 -3.46
C CYS A 199 -0.33 11.92 -3.43
N HIS A 200 -0.09 12.47 -2.25
CA HIS A 200 -0.01 13.91 -2.06
C HIS A 200 1.27 14.27 -1.31
N ASN A 201 2.08 15.11 -1.92
CA ASN A 201 3.27 15.70 -1.30
C ASN A 201 3.36 17.17 -1.70
N ALA A 202 2.36 17.95 -1.30
CA ALA A 202 2.33 19.38 -1.57
C ALA A 202 2.58 20.16 -0.28
N THR A 203 3.65 20.92 -0.26
CA THR A 203 4.08 21.75 0.86
C THR A 203 3.13 22.92 1.19
N ARG A 204 2.03 23.09 0.47
CA ARG A 204 1.10 24.23 0.64
C ARG A 204 -0.38 23.90 0.56
N SER A 205 -0.77 22.65 0.36
CA SER A 205 -2.18 22.25 0.25
C SER A 205 -2.29 20.80 0.69
N ALA A 206 -2.63 20.60 1.95
CA ALA A 206 -2.92 19.27 2.50
C ALA A 206 -4.11 18.64 1.76
N LEU A 207 -4.10 17.31 1.63
CA LEU A 207 -5.28 16.57 1.22
C LEU A 207 -6.38 16.83 2.26
N SER A 208 -7.42 17.55 1.90
CA SER A 208 -8.45 17.93 2.86
C SER A 208 -9.37 16.76 3.21
N ALA A 209 -9.90 16.77 4.43
CA ALA A 209 -10.84 15.76 4.89
C ALA A 209 -12.11 15.71 4.02
N GLU A 210 -12.56 16.89 3.60
CA GLU A 210 -13.75 17.05 2.76
C GLU A 210 -13.58 16.39 1.39
N VAL A 211 -12.38 16.45 0.81
CA VAL A 211 -12.09 15.78 -0.48
C VAL A 211 -12.16 14.26 -0.32
N ILE A 212 -11.60 13.72 0.75
CA ILE A 212 -11.69 12.27 1.02
C ILE A 212 -13.15 11.86 1.22
N GLU A 213 -13.91 12.61 2.02
CA GLU A 213 -15.32 12.34 2.25
C GLU A 213 -16.14 12.42 0.97
N HIS A 214 -15.91 13.44 0.13
CA HIS A 214 -16.54 13.58 -1.16
C HIS A 214 -16.27 12.37 -2.08
N LEU A 215 -15.02 11.93 -2.18
CA LEU A 215 -14.65 10.77 -2.99
C LEU A 215 -15.30 9.48 -2.48
N LEU A 216 -15.40 9.29 -1.16
CA LEU A 216 -16.10 8.16 -0.57
C LEU A 216 -17.61 8.18 -0.88
N GLN A 217 -18.24 9.36 -0.81
CA GLN A 217 -19.66 9.52 -1.16
C GLN A 217 -19.93 9.27 -2.64
N CYS A 218 -18.97 9.61 -3.51
CA CYS A 218 -19.06 9.38 -4.94
C CYS A 218 -18.77 7.95 -5.38
N SER A 219 -18.26 7.08 -4.49
CA SER A 219 -17.75 5.74 -4.83
C SER A 219 -18.45 4.64 -4.02
N PRO A 220 -19.68 4.27 -4.37
CA PRO A 220 -20.51 3.37 -3.56
C PRO A 220 -20.00 1.93 -3.45
N VAL A 221 -19.14 1.50 -4.38
CA VAL A 221 -18.56 0.14 -4.44
C VAL A 221 -17.06 0.12 -4.11
N LEU A 222 -16.54 1.20 -3.54
CA LEU A 222 -15.12 1.31 -3.23
C LEU A 222 -14.69 0.27 -2.18
N GLU A 223 -13.73 -0.57 -2.55
CA GLU A 223 -13.18 -1.61 -1.66
C GLU A 223 -11.84 -1.20 -1.04
N LYS A 224 -11.04 -0.38 -1.73
CA LYS A 224 -9.70 0.01 -1.29
C LYS A 224 -9.48 1.51 -1.36
N LEU A 225 -9.06 2.09 -0.23
CA LEU A 225 -8.58 3.47 -0.11
C LEU A 225 -7.14 3.49 0.36
N ALA A 226 -6.24 4.07 -0.43
CA ALA A 226 -4.85 4.29 -0.08
C ALA A 226 -4.53 5.79 -0.05
N ILE A 227 -3.94 6.24 1.05
CA ILE A 227 -3.36 7.58 1.20
C ILE A 227 -1.85 7.39 1.29
N ILE A 228 -1.13 7.98 0.34
CA ILE A 228 0.28 7.67 0.09
C ILE A 228 1.09 8.96 0.13
N LEU A 229 2.24 8.95 0.82
CA LEU A 229 3.22 10.05 0.86
C LEU A 229 2.61 11.41 1.27
N ASN A 230 1.63 11.42 2.14
CA ASN A 230 1.00 12.65 2.61
C ASN A 230 1.68 13.16 3.89
N TYR A 231 2.71 14.01 3.74
CA TYR A 231 3.54 14.51 4.85
C TYR A 231 2.91 15.70 5.59
N ASP A 232 2.14 16.52 4.89
CA ASP A 232 1.41 17.65 5.46
C ASP A 232 -0.06 17.30 5.73
N GLY A 233 -0.31 16.07 6.15
CA GLY A 233 -1.57 15.39 6.17
C GLY A 233 -2.78 16.17 6.68
N PRO A 234 -3.98 15.75 6.30
CA PRO A 234 -5.19 16.36 6.79
C PRO A 234 -5.22 16.24 8.30
N THR A 235 -5.66 17.31 8.94
CA THR A 235 -5.82 17.32 10.39
C THR A 235 -6.72 16.18 10.87
N HIS A 236 -7.77 15.86 10.10
CA HIS A 236 -8.75 14.82 10.44
C HIS A 236 -9.20 14.06 9.21
N VAL A 237 -9.12 12.74 9.23
CA VAL A 237 -9.66 11.84 8.22
C VAL A 237 -10.78 11.02 8.84
N SER A 238 -12.00 11.22 8.38
CA SER A 238 -13.15 10.41 8.79
C SER A 238 -13.53 9.45 7.68
N VAL A 239 -13.46 8.15 7.98
CA VAL A 239 -13.79 7.10 7.00
C VAL A 239 -15.17 6.54 7.31
N ARG A 240 -16.09 6.73 6.36
CA ARG A 240 -17.47 6.21 6.39
C ARG A 240 -17.75 5.56 5.05
N SER A 241 -17.90 4.25 5.00
CA SER A 241 -18.22 3.54 3.77
C SER A 241 -18.78 2.16 4.08
N ARG A 242 -19.82 1.76 3.36
CA ARG A 242 -20.43 0.43 3.50
C ARG A 242 -19.74 -0.64 2.68
N SER A 243 -18.92 -0.26 1.70
CA SER A 243 -18.25 -1.17 0.76
C SER A 243 -16.77 -1.36 1.07
N LEU A 244 -16.15 -0.42 1.80
CA LEU A 244 -14.70 -0.39 2.00
C LEU A 244 -14.22 -1.59 2.82
N ARG A 245 -13.21 -2.29 2.27
CA ARG A 245 -12.58 -3.47 2.86
C ARG A 245 -11.16 -3.22 3.33
N CYS A 246 -10.45 -2.28 2.69
CA CYS A 246 -9.06 -1.98 3.02
C CYS A 246 -8.81 -0.49 3.06
N VAL A 247 -8.19 -0.02 4.13
CA VAL A 247 -7.64 1.34 4.26
C VAL A 247 -6.15 1.24 4.51
N VAL A 248 -5.37 1.96 3.71
CA VAL A 248 -3.91 2.01 3.82
C VAL A 248 -3.45 3.45 3.98
N LEU A 249 -2.76 3.74 5.08
CA LEU A 249 -1.93 4.94 5.23
C LEU A 249 -0.47 4.55 5.04
N TRP A 250 0.10 4.94 3.90
CA TRP A 250 1.46 4.56 3.53
C TRP A 250 2.38 5.78 3.47
N MET A 251 3.36 5.83 4.38
CA MET A 251 4.24 7.00 4.55
C MET A 251 3.45 8.32 4.61
N SER A 252 2.34 8.30 5.36
CA SER A 252 1.38 9.40 5.41
C SER A 252 1.07 9.75 6.84
N LEU A 253 1.05 11.06 7.14
CA LEU A 253 0.72 11.60 8.44
C LEU A 253 -0.74 12.09 8.46
N ALA A 254 -1.42 11.86 9.54
CA ALA A 254 -2.73 12.43 9.85
C ALA A 254 -2.78 12.72 11.34
N ARG A 255 -3.35 13.84 11.77
CA ARG A 255 -3.53 14.09 13.21
C ARG A 255 -4.61 13.18 13.81
N GLU A 256 -5.63 12.90 13.04
CA GLU A 256 -6.69 11.97 13.44
C GLU A 256 -7.14 11.13 12.24
N LEU A 257 -7.24 9.83 12.45
CA LEU A 257 -7.88 8.88 11.56
C LEU A 257 -9.03 8.23 12.31
N ALA A 258 -10.27 8.51 11.91
CA ALA A 258 -11.46 7.96 12.51
C ALA A 258 -12.16 6.95 11.60
N ILE A 259 -12.18 5.69 12.00
CA ILE A 259 -12.98 4.62 11.40
C ILE A 259 -14.35 4.62 12.09
N VAL A 260 -15.36 5.18 11.42
CA VAL A 260 -16.64 5.52 12.09
C VAL A 260 -17.75 4.54 11.76
N ALA A 261 -17.94 4.22 10.49
CA ALA A 261 -19.00 3.34 10.02
C ALA A 261 -18.53 2.59 8.75
N THR A 262 -17.74 1.54 8.97
CA THR A 262 -17.14 0.72 7.93
C THR A 262 -17.36 -0.76 8.25
N PRO A 263 -18.60 -1.26 8.14
CA PRO A 263 -18.96 -2.60 8.59
C PRO A 263 -18.18 -3.73 7.88
N ARG A 264 -17.75 -3.49 6.66
CA ARG A 264 -17.01 -4.48 5.84
C ARG A 264 -15.50 -4.29 5.87
N LEU A 265 -14.96 -3.38 6.69
CA LEU A 265 -13.52 -3.12 6.77
C LEU A 265 -12.79 -4.34 7.35
N GLU A 266 -12.00 -4.99 6.54
CA GLU A 266 -11.19 -6.15 6.90
C GLU A 266 -9.77 -5.77 7.31
N ARG A 267 -9.21 -4.69 6.71
CA ARG A 267 -7.81 -4.30 6.90
C ARG A 267 -7.65 -2.81 7.14
N LEU A 268 -6.91 -2.48 8.16
CA LEU A 268 -6.40 -1.13 8.42
C LEU A 268 -4.89 -1.19 8.54
N ILE A 269 -4.20 -0.72 7.51
CA ILE A 269 -2.75 -0.77 7.39
C ILE A 269 -2.18 0.63 7.60
N LEU A 270 -1.23 0.72 8.53
CA LEU A 270 -0.59 1.97 8.94
C LEU A 270 0.92 1.82 8.78
N TRP A 271 1.52 2.47 7.78
CA TRP A 271 2.95 2.52 7.59
C TRP A 271 3.39 3.98 7.52
N GLN A 272 3.77 4.52 8.67
CA GLN A 272 4.05 5.96 8.82
C GLN A 272 5.55 6.26 9.00
N THR A 273 6.42 5.27 8.84
CA THR A 273 7.86 5.50 8.85
C THR A 273 8.28 6.28 7.59
N ILE A 274 8.74 7.49 7.78
CA ILE A 274 9.20 8.38 6.70
C ILE A 274 10.72 8.52 6.83
N PRO A 275 11.51 8.02 5.86
CA PRO A 275 12.95 8.15 5.91
C PRO A 275 13.39 9.63 6.01
N GLY A 276 14.21 9.97 6.99
CA GLY A 276 14.73 11.31 7.17
C GLY A 276 13.79 12.34 7.80
N TYR A 277 12.59 11.93 8.23
CA TYR A 277 11.66 12.78 8.98
C TYR A 277 11.54 12.29 10.42
N PRO A 278 11.87 13.10 11.43
CA PRO A 278 11.62 12.74 12.83
C PRO A 278 10.11 12.72 13.07
N CYS A 279 9.54 11.53 13.18
CA CYS A 279 8.10 11.34 13.43
C CYS A 279 7.66 11.79 14.85
N GLU A 280 8.61 12.18 15.70
CA GLU A 280 8.38 12.50 17.11
C GLU A 280 7.41 13.67 17.38
N PHE A 281 7.19 14.51 16.38
CA PHE A 281 6.32 15.70 16.51
C PHE A 281 4.88 15.48 16.06
N PHE A 282 4.54 14.30 15.51
CA PHE A 282 3.21 14.05 14.96
C PHE A 282 2.55 12.84 15.61
N LEU A 283 1.68 13.10 16.58
CA LEU A 283 0.81 12.07 17.15
C LEU A 283 -0.41 11.91 16.25
N THR A 284 -0.62 10.70 15.74
CA THR A 284 -1.83 10.31 15.03
C THR A 284 -2.83 9.69 16.01
N LYS A 285 -3.99 10.32 16.19
CA LYS A 285 -5.08 9.75 16.94
C LYS A 285 -5.88 8.78 16.08
N LEU A 286 -5.76 7.49 16.35
CA LEU A 286 -6.49 6.44 15.66
C LEU A 286 -7.77 6.11 16.43
N LYS A 287 -8.94 6.40 15.87
CA LYS A 287 -10.26 6.09 16.45
C LYS A 287 -10.93 4.93 15.74
N ILE A 288 -11.26 3.87 16.46
CA ILE A 288 -12.01 2.73 15.95
C ILE A 288 -13.37 2.68 16.68
N ARG A 289 -14.46 3.00 15.95
CA ARG A 289 -15.81 3.02 16.55
C ARG A 289 -16.70 1.88 16.07
N ASN A 290 -16.72 1.60 14.77
CA ASN A 290 -17.58 0.58 14.19
C ASN A 290 -16.89 -0.09 12.99
N ALA A 291 -16.14 -1.15 13.24
CA ALA A 291 -15.49 -1.99 12.24
C ALA A 291 -15.55 -3.48 12.69
N PRO A 292 -16.73 -4.11 12.68
CA PRO A 292 -16.92 -5.46 13.20
C PRO A 292 -16.15 -6.53 12.44
N ASP A 293 -15.86 -6.31 11.16
CA ASP A 293 -15.13 -7.25 10.31
C ASP A 293 -13.61 -7.00 10.27
N LEU A 294 -13.10 -6.07 11.07
CA LEU A 294 -11.67 -5.73 11.08
C LEU A 294 -10.83 -6.92 11.56
N ARG A 295 -10.10 -7.54 10.63
CA ARG A 295 -9.28 -8.75 10.87
C ARG A 295 -7.80 -8.45 10.97
N VAL A 296 -7.33 -7.43 10.25
CA VAL A 296 -5.91 -7.09 10.14
C VAL A 296 -5.72 -5.63 10.56
N LEU A 297 -4.85 -5.40 11.54
CA LEU A 297 -4.53 -4.07 12.04
C LEU A 297 -3.02 -3.92 12.23
N GLY A 298 -2.44 -2.87 11.71
CA GLY A 298 -1.05 -2.47 12.00
C GLY A 298 -0.34 -1.79 10.82
N TYR A 299 0.86 -1.27 11.04
CA TYR A 299 1.57 -1.36 12.31
C TYR A 299 1.06 -0.29 13.30
N LEU A 300 0.64 -0.72 14.48
CA LEU A 300 0.46 0.22 15.59
C LEU A 300 1.85 0.59 16.14
N ASP A 301 2.14 1.87 16.22
CA ASP A 301 3.41 2.40 16.75
C ASP A 301 3.09 3.31 17.95
N PRO A 302 3.38 2.88 19.18
CA PRO A 302 3.10 3.67 20.39
C PRO A 302 3.82 5.01 20.47
N SER A 303 4.85 5.22 19.65
CA SER A 303 5.58 6.49 19.60
C SER A 303 4.78 7.60 18.91
N ILE A 304 3.96 7.20 17.94
CA ILE A 304 3.20 8.14 17.08
C ILE A 304 1.68 7.91 17.10
N HIS A 305 1.21 6.76 17.58
CA HIS A 305 -0.22 6.45 17.60
C HIS A 305 -0.83 6.56 19.00
N VAL A 306 -1.92 7.32 19.10
CA VAL A 306 -2.83 7.32 20.25
C VAL A 306 -4.08 6.56 19.83
N LEU A 307 -4.26 5.33 20.34
CA LEU A 307 -5.40 4.48 20.02
C LEU A 307 -6.62 4.86 20.88
N GLU A 308 -7.77 5.08 20.24
CA GLU A 308 -9.06 5.24 20.87
C GLU A 308 -10.03 4.18 20.33
N ILE A 309 -10.57 3.32 21.18
CA ILE A 309 -11.58 2.32 20.82
C ILE A 309 -12.89 2.67 21.52
N GLY A 310 -13.96 2.78 20.71
CA GLY A 310 -15.21 3.35 21.21
C GLY A 310 -15.01 4.80 21.64
N ASN A 311 -15.11 5.06 22.95
CA ASN A 311 -14.86 6.38 23.56
C ASN A 311 -13.68 6.35 24.55
N THR A 312 -12.89 5.29 24.55
CA THR A 312 -11.79 5.09 25.51
C THR A 312 -10.45 5.27 24.85
N VAL A 313 -9.65 6.21 25.33
CA VAL A 313 -8.24 6.33 24.94
C VAL A 313 -7.43 5.23 25.63
N ILE A 314 -6.73 4.45 24.86
CA ILE A 314 -5.96 3.30 25.34
C ILE A 314 -4.59 3.77 25.82
N GLN A 315 -4.32 3.54 27.09
CA GLN A 315 -3.06 3.87 27.76
C GLN A 315 -2.54 2.63 28.53
N ALA A 316 -1.29 2.66 28.95
CA ALA A 316 -0.75 1.59 29.77
C ALA A 316 -1.58 1.42 31.05
N GLY A 317 -2.12 0.21 31.29
CA GLY A 317 -2.99 -0.08 32.42
C GLY A 317 -4.46 0.27 32.25
N THR A 318 -4.91 0.71 31.09
CA THR A 318 -6.34 0.90 30.79
C THR A 318 -7.13 -0.38 31.09
N ARG A 319 -8.20 -0.26 31.87
CA ARG A 319 -9.11 -1.39 32.18
C ARG A 319 -9.88 -1.79 30.93
N MET A 320 -9.84 -3.08 30.59
CA MET A 320 -10.58 -3.61 29.45
C MET A 320 -12.05 -3.80 29.78
N THR A 321 -12.89 -3.42 28.82
CA THR A 321 -14.34 -3.62 28.80
C THR A 321 -14.74 -4.03 27.38
N PRO A 322 -15.88 -4.68 27.16
CA PRO A 322 -16.31 -5.01 25.81
C PRO A 322 -16.40 -3.80 24.85
N ALA A 323 -16.58 -2.60 25.39
CA ALA A 323 -16.70 -1.37 24.60
C ALA A 323 -15.35 -0.85 24.07
N ASN A 324 -14.20 -1.26 24.66
CA ASN A 324 -12.87 -0.85 24.24
C ASN A 324 -12.02 -2.03 23.74
N MET A 325 -12.68 -3.08 23.27
CA MET A 325 -12.07 -4.27 22.67
C MET A 325 -12.55 -4.46 21.24
N VAL A 326 -11.67 -5.00 20.37
CA VAL A 326 -12.00 -5.38 18.97
C VAL A 326 -11.65 -6.84 18.77
N PRO A 327 -12.55 -7.77 19.11
CA PRO A 327 -12.27 -9.21 19.10
C PRO A 327 -12.16 -9.81 17.69
N SER A 328 -12.58 -9.09 16.66
CA SER A 328 -12.50 -9.51 15.26
C SER A 328 -11.08 -9.53 14.71
N VAL A 329 -10.16 -8.77 15.31
CA VAL A 329 -8.76 -8.69 14.86
C VAL A 329 -8.05 -10.03 15.08
N LYS A 330 -7.56 -10.62 13.98
CA LYS A 330 -6.84 -11.89 13.92
C LYS A 330 -5.34 -11.70 13.74
N ILE A 331 -4.95 -10.67 13.02
CA ILE A 331 -3.57 -10.32 12.72
C ILE A 331 -3.30 -8.92 13.24
N LEU A 332 -2.39 -8.82 14.19
CA LEU A 332 -1.97 -7.56 14.79
C LEU A 332 -0.49 -7.35 14.51
N ALA A 333 -0.16 -6.17 13.97
CA ALA A 333 1.23 -5.75 13.81
C ALA A 333 1.52 -4.53 14.68
N VAL A 334 2.59 -4.57 15.45
CA VAL A 334 3.00 -3.51 16.38
C VAL A 334 4.49 -3.22 16.18
N LYS A 335 4.84 -1.93 16.06
CA LYS A 335 6.21 -1.45 16.04
C LYS A 335 6.55 -0.93 17.43
N VAL A 336 7.66 -1.34 18.03
CA VAL A 336 8.01 -1.03 19.44
C VAL A 336 9.48 -0.72 19.58
N ARG A 337 9.82 0.38 20.21
CA ARG A 337 11.17 0.67 20.71
C ARG A 337 11.32 0.08 22.11
N PHE A 338 11.82 -1.16 22.20
CA PHE A 338 11.98 -1.86 23.49
C PHE A 338 12.90 -1.14 24.49
N GLY A 339 13.77 -0.24 23.99
CA GLY A 339 14.58 0.66 24.83
C GLY A 339 13.77 1.76 25.53
N ILE A 340 12.56 2.06 25.05
CA ILE A 340 11.67 3.08 25.65
C ILE A 340 10.63 2.42 26.55
N ARG A 341 10.82 2.56 27.88
CA ARG A 341 9.96 1.88 28.85
C ARG A 341 8.46 2.20 28.71
N LYS A 342 8.12 3.42 28.31
CA LYS A 342 6.72 3.85 28.10
C LYS A 342 6.06 3.05 26.98
N GLU A 343 6.76 2.80 25.88
CA GLU A 343 6.26 2.05 24.73
C GLU A 343 6.13 0.56 25.04
N ALA A 344 7.14 -0.03 25.67
CA ALA A 344 7.05 -1.43 26.06
C ALA A 344 5.92 -1.71 27.05
N LYS A 345 5.60 -0.75 27.94
CA LYS A 345 4.49 -0.87 28.92
C LYS A 345 3.11 -0.88 28.30
N ILE A 346 2.90 -0.26 27.13
CA ILE A 346 1.58 -0.22 26.52
C ILE A 346 1.27 -1.50 25.72
N LEU A 347 2.29 -2.25 25.29
CA LEU A 347 2.13 -3.46 24.50
C LEU A 347 1.18 -4.50 25.14
N PRO A 348 1.28 -4.86 26.41
CA PRO A 348 0.28 -5.72 27.06
C PRO A 348 -1.16 -5.19 26.98
N THR A 349 -1.32 -3.87 27.05
CA THR A 349 -2.65 -3.25 26.96
C THR A 349 -3.19 -3.34 25.54
N PHE A 350 -2.35 -3.11 24.52
CA PHE A 350 -2.75 -3.31 23.12
C PHE A 350 -3.19 -4.76 22.87
N LEU A 351 -2.42 -5.73 23.33
CA LEU A 351 -2.82 -7.15 23.18
C LEU A 351 -4.16 -7.46 23.84
N ARG A 352 -4.47 -6.85 24.98
CA ARG A 352 -5.79 -7.03 25.64
C ARG A 352 -6.94 -6.36 24.88
N CYS A 353 -6.68 -5.29 24.09
CA CYS A 353 -7.70 -4.69 23.25
C CYS A 353 -8.15 -5.63 22.11
N PHE A 354 -7.31 -6.60 21.74
CA PHE A 354 -7.53 -7.48 20.60
C PHE A 354 -7.51 -8.96 21.00
N PRO A 355 -8.50 -9.44 21.75
CA PRO A 355 -8.51 -10.79 22.32
C PRO A 355 -8.61 -11.89 21.25
N GLY A 356 -8.91 -11.55 20.01
CA GLY A 356 -9.02 -12.48 18.88
C GLY A 356 -7.73 -12.79 18.15
N VAL A 357 -6.58 -12.19 18.51
CA VAL A 357 -5.32 -12.28 17.77
C VAL A 357 -4.79 -13.71 17.74
N GLU A 358 -4.51 -14.17 16.51
CA GLU A 358 -3.90 -15.49 16.21
C GLU A 358 -2.49 -15.35 15.65
N THR A 359 -2.21 -14.23 14.93
CA THR A 359 -0.88 -13.90 14.43
C THR A 359 -0.45 -12.54 14.96
N LEU A 360 0.72 -12.50 15.56
CA LEU A 360 1.32 -11.28 16.12
C LEU A 360 2.63 -10.95 15.40
N HIS A 361 2.65 -9.80 14.73
CA HIS A 361 3.87 -9.22 14.18
C HIS A 361 4.42 -8.15 15.11
N ILE A 362 5.66 -8.31 15.52
CA ILE A 362 6.40 -7.31 16.30
C ILE A 362 7.59 -6.82 15.48
N MET A 363 7.67 -5.52 15.28
CA MET A 363 8.84 -4.89 14.67
C MET A 363 9.60 -4.13 15.74
N SER A 364 10.84 -4.53 16.00
CA SER A 364 11.72 -3.80 16.91
C SER A 364 12.31 -2.58 16.22
N ASP A 365 12.29 -1.43 16.90
CA ASP A 365 12.93 -0.22 16.41
C ASP A 365 13.99 0.27 17.41
N GLU A 366 14.94 1.06 16.91
CA GLU A 366 16.00 1.61 17.77
C GLU A 366 15.49 2.83 18.54
N ALA A 367 16.02 2.99 19.74
CA ALA A 367 15.84 4.18 20.54
C ALA A 367 17.17 4.92 20.60
N ASP A 368 17.19 6.17 20.18
CA ASP A 368 18.40 7.01 20.27
C ASP A 368 18.85 7.19 21.70
N GLU A 369 17.91 7.37 22.63
CA GLU A 369 18.17 7.44 24.05
C GLU A 369 17.27 6.46 24.84
N PRO A 370 17.81 5.31 25.30
CA PRO A 370 17.02 4.35 26.08
C PRO A 370 16.56 4.94 27.42
N SER A 371 15.26 5.03 27.63
CA SER A 371 14.67 5.53 28.87
C SER A 371 14.17 4.40 29.77
N GLY A 372 15.08 3.81 30.53
CA GLY A 372 14.73 2.79 31.53
C GLY A 372 14.77 1.35 30.99
N LYS A 373 14.70 0.38 31.90
CA LYS A 373 14.88 -1.04 31.59
C LYS A 373 13.56 -1.80 31.72
N CYS A 374 13.06 -2.40 30.64
CA CYS A 374 12.03 -3.43 30.67
C CYS A 374 12.70 -4.82 30.69
N ASN A 375 13.15 -5.23 31.86
CA ASN A 375 13.80 -6.54 32.05
C ASN A 375 12.78 -7.67 32.16
N LEU A 376 13.25 -8.90 32.28
CA LEU A 376 12.39 -10.08 32.43
C LEU A 376 11.41 -9.97 33.60
N LYS A 377 11.83 -9.35 34.74
CA LYS A 377 10.97 -9.14 35.91
C LYS A 377 9.75 -8.30 35.57
N PHE A 378 9.90 -7.24 34.76
CA PHE A 378 8.78 -6.45 34.27
C PHE A 378 7.76 -7.31 33.52
N TRP A 379 8.20 -8.18 32.62
CA TRP A 379 7.33 -9.04 31.84
C TRP A 379 6.68 -10.14 32.68
N GLN A 380 7.35 -10.64 33.70
CA GLN A 380 6.78 -11.61 34.66
C GLN A 380 5.64 -11.03 35.51
N GLU A 381 5.70 -9.74 35.81
CA GLU A 381 4.67 -9.01 36.57
C GLU A 381 3.44 -8.64 35.71
N VAL A 382 3.50 -8.82 34.39
CA VAL A 382 2.37 -8.56 33.50
C VAL A 382 1.25 -9.56 33.78
N ALA A 383 0.05 -9.05 34.11
CA ALA A 383 -1.14 -9.87 34.29
C ALA A 383 -1.46 -10.67 33.00
N PRO A 384 -2.18 -11.80 33.09
CA PRO A 384 -2.54 -12.64 31.95
C PRO A 384 -3.09 -11.87 30.77
N ILE A 385 -2.78 -12.37 29.56
CA ILE A 385 -3.23 -11.79 28.29
C ILE A 385 -3.90 -12.93 27.49
N ASP A 386 -5.23 -12.93 27.46
CA ASP A 386 -6.04 -14.02 26.91
C ASP A 386 -5.65 -14.45 25.50
N CYS A 387 -5.43 -13.47 24.60
CA CYS A 387 -5.04 -13.81 23.23
C CYS A 387 -3.66 -14.48 23.17
N LEU A 388 -2.69 -13.99 23.97
CA LEU A 388 -1.34 -14.58 23.99
C LEU A 388 -1.36 -16.00 24.55
N GLU A 389 -2.13 -16.24 25.62
CA GLU A 389 -2.17 -17.53 26.28
C GLU A 389 -2.97 -18.59 25.49
N ALA A 390 -4.10 -18.18 24.87
CA ALA A 390 -5.06 -19.15 24.33
C ALA A 390 -5.29 -19.07 22.81
N ARG A 391 -4.74 -18.11 22.10
CA ARG A 391 -5.07 -17.89 20.68
C ARG A 391 -3.89 -17.69 19.74
N VAL A 392 -2.79 -17.12 20.21
CA VAL A 392 -1.63 -16.80 19.37
C VAL A 392 -0.93 -18.09 18.94
N LYS A 393 -0.97 -18.37 17.63
CA LYS A 393 -0.34 -19.50 16.97
C LYS A 393 0.99 -19.14 16.29
N LYS A 394 1.09 -17.92 15.79
CA LYS A 394 2.25 -17.43 15.07
C LYS A 394 2.72 -16.11 15.63
N VAL A 395 4.03 -16.00 15.87
CA VAL A 395 4.71 -14.74 16.20
C VAL A 395 5.82 -14.51 15.20
N VAL A 396 5.83 -13.30 14.63
CA VAL A 396 6.91 -12.83 13.73
C VAL A 396 7.57 -11.64 14.39
N PHE A 397 8.83 -11.79 14.72
CA PHE A 397 9.63 -10.72 15.31
C PHE A 397 10.63 -10.21 14.28
N SER A 398 10.39 -9.01 13.76
CA SER A 398 11.22 -8.39 12.72
C SER A 398 12.18 -7.36 13.30
N GLN A 399 13.29 -7.11 12.60
CA GLN A 399 14.32 -6.16 13.00
C GLN A 399 14.94 -6.53 14.36
N PHE A 400 15.13 -7.83 14.59
CA PHE A 400 15.71 -8.33 15.82
C PHE A 400 17.22 -8.08 15.86
N ARG A 401 17.72 -7.51 16.96
CA ARG A 401 19.14 -7.13 17.17
C ARG A 401 19.80 -7.87 18.32
N GLY A 402 19.12 -8.84 18.92
CA GLY A 402 19.64 -9.58 20.07
C GLY A 402 19.78 -8.74 21.36
N LYS A 403 19.11 -7.58 21.42
CA LYS A 403 19.16 -6.73 22.61
C LYS A 403 18.46 -7.42 23.79
N ARG A 404 18.98 -7.20 25.00
CA ARG A 404 18.51 -7.85 26.22
C ARG A 404 16.99 -7.71 26.47
N MET A 405 16.42 -6.59 26.06
CA MET A 405 14.99 -6.33 26.23
C MET A 405 14.14 -7.06 25.19
N GLU A 406 14.61 -7.23 23.97
CA GLU A 406 13.97 -8.06 22.93
C GLU A 406 13.92 -9.52 23.34
N LEU A 407 15.07 -10.03 23.87
CA LEU A 407 15.16 -11.38 24.42
C LEU A 407 14.21 -11.59 25.60
N ALA A 408 14.08 -10.59 26.48
CA ALA A 408 13.16 -10.65 27.63
C ALA A 408 11.69 -10.72 27.17
N PHE A 409 11.33 -10.00 26.13
CA PHE A 409 10.00 -10.07 25.52
C PHE A 409 9.76 -11.43 24.84
N LEU A 410 10.68 -11.91 24.02
CA LEU A 410 10.55 -13.22 23.39
C LEU A 410 10.41 -14.34 24.43
N ARG A 411 11.17 -14.27 25.51
CA ARG A 411 11.05 -15.20 26.63
C ARG A 411 9.65 -15.13 27.27
N PHE A 412 9.15 -13.93 27.51
CA PHE A 412 7.78 -13.72 28.01
C PHE A 412 6.74 -14.38 27.10
N VAL A 413 6.87 -14.20 25.79
CA VAL A 413 5.96 -14.84 24.81
C VAL A 413 6.02 -16.36 24.90
N LEU A 414 7.20 -16.94 24.91
CA LEU A 414 7.41 -18.39 24.99
C LEU A 414 6.90 -18.99 26.30
N GLU A 415 7.04 -18.26 27.42
CA GLU A 415 6.57 -18.69 28.75
C GLU A 415 5.05 -18.60 28.92
N ARG A 416 4.33 -17.84 28.05
CA ARG A 416 2.88 -17.60 28.17
C ARG A 416 2.06 -18.23 27.06
N ALA A 417 2.54 -18.26 25.82
CA ALA A 417 1.79 -18.74 24.67
C ALA A 417 1.68 -20.28 24.69
N GLN A 418 0.48 -20.79 25.03
CA GLN A 418 0.23 -22.22 25.21
C GLN A 418 0.05 -22.98 23.90
N ILE A 419 -0.41 -22.29 22.83
CA ILE A 419 -0.72 -22.89 21.53
C ILE A 419 0.17 -22.35 20.41
N LEU A 420 1.32 -21.79 20.76
CA LEU A 420 2.26 -21.23 19.76
C LEU A 420 2.84 -22.37 18.89
N GLU A 421 2.58 -22.27 17.59
CA GLU A 421 3.04 -23.23 16.58
C GLU A 421 4.32 -22.76 15.89
N LYS A 422 4.44 -21.45 15.66
CA LYS A 422 5.54 -20.88 14.87
C LYS A 422 6.05 -19.57 15.47
N LEU A 423 7.37 -19.48 15.63
CA LEU A 423 8.09 -18.26 15.95
C LEU A 423 9.08 -17.96 14.81
N VAL A 424 8.89 -16.84 14.13
CA VAL A 424 9.79 -16.36 13.08
C VAL A 424 10.55 -15.17 13.62
N VAL A 425 11.88 -15.21 13.57
CA VAL A 425 12.75 -14.10 13.98
C VAL A 425 13.52 -13.65 12.76
N VAL A 426 13.27 -12.41 12.33
CA VAL A 426 13.96 -11.77 11.21
C VAL A 426 15.00 -10.81 11.77
N LEU A 427 16.27 -11.08 11.49
CA LEU A 427 17.38 -10.28 12.00
C LEU A 427 17.39 -8.88 11.37
N ALA A 428 17.83 -7.89 12.14
CA ALA A 428 18.11 -6.56 11.63
C ALA A 428 19.48 -6.58 10.93
N ASN A 429 19.59 -5.85 9.83
CA ASN A 429 20.81 -5.70 9.01
C ASN A 429 21.36 -7.04 8.50
N GLY A 430 21.44 -7.20 7.18
CA GLY A 430 21.94 -8.34 6.44
C GLY A 430 23.23 -9.01 6.91
N ASP A 431 23.50 -9.03 8.20
CA ASP A 431 24.52 -9.85 8.79
C ASP A 431 24.18 -11.29 8.42
N THR A 432 25.01 -11.85 7.56
CA THR A 432 25.01 -13.27 7.27
C THR A 432 24.97 -13.98 8.62
N ALA A 433 23.83 -14.62 8.90
CA ALA A 433 23.69 -15.44 10.10
C ALA A 433 24.69 -16.60 9.96
N THR A 434 25.93 -16.37 10.32
CA THR A 434 26.88 -17.45 10.52
C THR A 434 26.40 -18.20 11.75
N GLU A 435 26.46 -19.53 11.71
CA GLU A 435 25.97 -20.38 12.82
C GLU A 435 26.65 -20.06 14.17
N ASP A 436 27.75 -19.34 14.17
CA ASP A 436 28.54 -18.89 15.31
C ASP A 436 28.18 -17.49 15.85
N ASP A 437 27.17 -16.82 15.29
CA ASP A 437 26.75 -15.49 15.79
C ASP A 437 26.17 -15.64 17.23
N GLU A 438 26.64 -14.80 18.12
CA GLU A 438 26.19 -14.71 19.52
C GLU A 438 24.66 -14.56 19.62
N THR A 439 24.05 -13.89 18.64
CA THR A 439 22.60 -13.67 18.53
C THR A 439 21.85 -14.96 18.23
N CYS A 440 22.36 -15.77 17.30
CA CYS A 440 21.81 -17.08 16.97
C CYS A 440 21.93 -18.03 18.15
N THR A 441 23.05 -18.02 18.85
CA THR A 441 23.28 -18.83 20.05
C THR A 441 22.30 -18.46 21.17
N LYS A 442 22.06 -17.19 21.42
CA LYS A 442 21.07 -16.69 22.37
C LYS A 442 19.64 -17.11 21.99
N LEU A 443 19.27 -17.05 20.70
CA LEU A 443 17.95 -17.48 20.23
C LEU A 443 17.77 -19.00 20.35
N LYS A 444 18.79 -19.80 20.02
CA LYS A 444 18.77 -21.27 20.22
C LYS A 444 18.60 -21.62 21.70
N ALA A 445 19.30 -20.92 22.60
CA ALA A 445 19.15 -21.09 24.04
C ALA A 445 17.74 -20.71 24.54
N LEU A 446 17.14 -19.65 23.99
CA LEU A 446 15.75 -19.27 24.26
C LEU A 446 14.76 -20.34 23.79
N ALA A 447 15.01 -20.93 22.62
CA ALA A 447 14.17 -21.98 22.08
C ALA A 447 14.18 -23.27 22.91
N THR A 448 15.21 -23.50 23.71
CA THR A 448 15.33 -24.64 24.66
C THR A 448 14.87 -24.34 26.07
N ALA A 449 14.57 -23.07 26.41
CA ALA A 449 14.15 -22.63 27.74
C ALA A 449 12.71 -23.10 28.09
N LYS A 450 12.27 -22.80 29.33
CA LYS A 450 10.93 -23.11 29.84
C LYS A 450 9.85 -22.52 28.93
N ARG A 451 8.86 -23.33 28.53
CA ARG A 451 7.76 -22.99 27.60
C ARG A 451 6.42 -23.35 28.20
N ALA A 452 5.37 -22.64 27.76
CA ALA A 452 4.00 -22.96 28.09
C ALA A 452 3.39 -23.96 27.08
N SER A 453 3.83 -23.94 25.83
CA SER A 453 3.31 -24.83 24.78
C SER A 453 3.70 -26.29 25.01
N GLN A 454 2.71 -27.21 24.89
CA GLN A 454 2.93 -28.64 25.00
C GLN A 454 3.81 -29.21 23.87
N SER A 455 3.67 -28.67 22.65
CA SER A 455 4.51 -28.97 21.51
C SER A 455 5.53 -27.84 21.28
N PRO A 456 6.79 -28.15 20.97
CA PRO A 456 7.76 -27.09 20.69
C PRO A 456 7.36 -26.33 19.44
N PRO A 457 7.27 -24.98 19.49
CA PRO A 457 7.01 -24.20 18.31
C PRO A 457 8.17 -24.34 17.32
N THR A 458 7.85 -24.34 16.04
CA THR A 458 8.86 -24.24 14.98
C THR A 458 9.52 -22.86 15.05
N VAL A 459 10.80 -22.80 15.40
CA VAL A 459 11.55 -21.55 15.41
C VAL A 459 12.31 -21.40 14.09
N VAL A 460 12.00 -20.34 13.35
CA VAL A 460 12.64 -20.01 12.07
C VAL A 460 13.41 -18.72 12.24
N ILE A 461 14.71 -18.75 12.02
CA ILE A 461 15.56 -17.55 12.02
C ILE A 461 15.85 -17.21 10.57
N VAL A 462 15.51 -15.98 10.17
CA VAL A 462 15.70 -15.47 8.81
C VAL A 462 16.73 -14.36 8.85
N ALA A 463 17.85 -14.55 8.18
CA ALA A 463 18.74 -13.45 7.83
C ALA A 463 18.16 -12.74 6.60
N ARG A 464 18.01 -11.44 6.66
CA ARG A 464 17.42 -10.69 5.56
C ARG A 464 18.53 -10.16 4.66
N GLU A 465 18.69 -10.75 3.49
CA GLU A 465 19.45 -10.15 2.39
C GLU A 465 18.45 -9.37 1.50
N GLY A 466 18.65 -8.05 1.39
CA GLY A 466 17.96 -7.22 0.44
C GLY A 466 16.64 -6.57 0.90
N ASP A 467 15.94 -5.97 -0.06
CA ASP A 467 14.72 -5.20 0.14
C ASP A 467 13.61 -6.00 0.84
N SER A 468 12.93 -5.33 1.74
CA SER A 468 11.82 -5.86 2.51
C SER A 468 10.80 -6.55 1.61
N ALA A 469 10.55 -7.84 1.83
CA ALA A 469 9.49 -8.56 1.11
C ALA A 469 8.09 -7.96 1.39
N TRP A 470 7.92 -7.23 2.49
CA TRP A 470 6.73 -6.47 2.79
C TRP A 470 6.78 -5.11 2.09
N CYS A 471 5.77 -4.85 1.25
CA CYS A 471 5.66 -3.64 0.43
C CYS A 471 4.21 -3.18 0.33
N PHE A 472 4.00 -1.99 -0.22
CA PHE A 472 2.66 -1.43 -0.42
C PHE A 472 1.72 -2.37 -1.17
N HIS A 473 2.18 -3.01 -2.24
CA HIS A 473 1.36 -3.93 -3.04
C HIS A 473 0.86 -5.10 -2.20
N ARG A 474 1.75 -5.72 -1.42
CA ARG A 474 1.36 -6.81 -0.54
C ARG A 474 0.42 -6.36 0.59
N ALA A 475 0.72 -5.23 1.21
CA ALA A 475 -0.12 -4.64 2.25
C ALA A 475 -1.55 -4.38 1.77
N SER A 476 -1.69 -3.93 0.53
CA SER A 476 -2.96 -3.57 -0.09
C SER A 476 -3.66 -4.73 -0.83
N ASP A 477 -3.01 -5.88 -1.00
CA ASP A 477 -3.56 -7.03 -1.72
C ASP A 477 -4.53 -7.82 -0.85
N LEU A 478 -5.82 -7.68 -1.11
CA LEU A 478 -6.88 -8.39 -0.38
C LEU A 478 -6.84 -9.92 -0.53
N SER A 479 -6.12 -10.45 -1.50
CA SER A 479 -5.97 -11.91 -1.70
C SER A 479 -4.92 -12.53 -0.77
N ALA A 480 -3.96 -11.73 -0.28
CA ALA A 480 -2.95 -12.20 0.66
C ALA A 480 -3.60 -12.48 2.03
N SER A 481 -3.42 -13.67 2.59
CA SER A 481 -3.98 -14.04 3.91
C SER A 481 -3.35 -13.22 5.04
N ASP A 482 -2.04 -12.98 4.96
CA ASP A 482 -1.27 -12.18 5.90
C ASP A 482 -0.47 -11.12 5.12
N PRO A 483 -0.86 -9.85 5.18
CA PRO A 483 -0.19 -8.79 4.42
C PRO A 483 1.20 -8.43 4.96
N PHE A 484 1.54 -8.83 6.19
CA PHE A 484 2.82 -8.53 6.84
C PHE A 484 3.86 -9.65 6.69
N ASP A 485 3.46 -10.82 6.22
CA ASP A 485 4.39 -11.92 5.91
C ASP A 485 5.26 -11.52 4.72
N GLY A 486 6.56 -11.55 4.91
CA GLY A 486 7.56 -11.22 3.92
C GLY A 486 8.40 -12.43 3.53
#